data_e88f1dd57ca502214dab3fcd78b89a4e
#
_entry.id   e88f1dd57ca502214dab3fcd78b89a4e
#
_cell.length_a   1.000
_cell.length_b   1.000
_cell.length_c   1.000
_cell.angle_alpha   90.00
_cell.angle_beta   90.00
_cell.angle_gamma   90.00
#
_symmetry.space_group_name_H-M   'P 1'
#
loop_
_entity.id
_entity.type
_entity.pdbx_description
1 polymer ?
#
loop_
_entity_poly.entity_id
_entity_poly.type
_entity_poly.pdbx_seq_one_letter_code
_entity_poly.pdbx_strand_id
1 'polypeptide(L)'
;MLLVSGSVLGAMTDMIRAIAEFLNLFFAGVLAGEELVICYGVRTVVAVLDQRPQIQLRHALIRKLRALVPAIFILTALSGLAAMSLDGTGPGFRLRCLAALGLLIWVVITLFGTVPINKDTLTWRPEAPPNHWRGLVSRWERFDIARCWAAIISFAFLVAAVGMV
;
A
#
# COMPACT_ATOMS: atom_id res chain seq x y z
N MET A 1 33.07 -16.24 -29.96
CA MET A 1 32.64 -14.85 -29.63
C MET A 1 31.12 -14.78 -29.31
N LEU A 2 30.24 -15.50 -29.98
CA LEU A 2 28.77 -15.50 -29.71
C LEU A 2 28.38 -16.13 -28.35
N LEU A 3 29.10 -17.14 -27.85
CA LEU A 3 28.78 -17.80 -26.56
C LEU A 3 29.07 -16.91 -25.35
N VAL A 4 30.08 -16.05 -25.41
CA VAL A 4 30.41 -15.11 -24.32
C VAL A 4 29.36 -13.98 -24.21
N SER A 5 28.81 -13.55 -25.35
CA SER A 5 27.74 -12.52 -25.38
C SER A 5 26.44 -13.03 -24.73
N GLY A 6 26.10 -14.30 -24.92
CA GLY A 6 24.88 -14.90 -24.34
C GLY A 6 24.95 -15.01 -22.79
N SER A 7 26.11 -15.37 -22.25
CA SER A 7 26.31 -15.49 -20.79
C SER A 7 26.27 -14.15 -20.07
N VAL A 8 26.82 -13.09 -20.69
CA VAL A 8 26.79 -11.72 -20.12
C VAL A 8 25.37 -11.16 -20.14
N LEU A 9 24.62 -11.41 -21.22
CA LEU A 9 23.23 -10.95 -21.30
C LEU A 9 22.32 -11.66 -20.28
N GLY A 10 22.51 -12.97 -20.08
CA GLY A 10 21.81 -13.74 -19.05
C GLY A 10 22.09 -13.19 -17.64
N ALA A 11 23.36 -13.03 -17.28
CA ALA A 11 23.75 -12.48 -15.97
C ALA A 11 23.18 -11.05 -15.73
N MET A 12 23.13 -10.24 -16.77
CA MET A 12 22.54 -8.88 -16.67
C MET A 12 21.01 -8.96 -16.44
N THR A 13 20.31 -9.86 -17.09
CA THR A 13 18.86 -10.06 -16.89
C THR A 13 18.56 -10.54 -15.48
N ASP A 14 19.34 -11.49 -14.95
CA ASP A 14 19.19 -12.00 -13.59
C ASP A 14 19.45 -10.90 -12.53
N MET A 15 20.44 -10.06 -12.78
CA MET A 15 20.71 -8.91 -11.91
C MET A 15 19.55 -7.90 -11.91
N ILE A 16 19.01 -7.55 -13.09
CA ILE A 16 17.86 -6.63 -13.20
C ILE A 16 16.63 -7.23 -12.49
N ARG A 17 16.39 -8.52 -12.67
CA ARG A 17 15.33 -9.25 -11.98
C ARG A 17 15.48 -9.15 -10.47
N ALA A 18 16.65 -9.49 -9.93
CA ALA A 18 16.93 -9.42 -8.48
C ALA A 18 16.71 -8.00 -7.91
N ILE A 19 17.12 -6.96 -8.65
CA ILE A 19 16.88 -5.56 -8.25
C ILE A 19 15.39 -5.25 -8.24
N ALA A 20 14.65 -5.64 -9.29
CA ALA A 20 13.19 -5.39 -9.37
C ALA A 20 12.44 -6.10 -8.24
N GLU A 21 12.80 -7.34 -7.93
CA GLU A 21 12.24 -8.12 -6.81
C GLU A 21 12.53 -7.47 -5.46
N PHE A 22 13.78 -7.06 -5.23
CA PHE A 22 14.16 -6.37 -4.00
C PHE A 22 13.37 -5.07 -3.81
N LEU A 23 13.31 -4.23 -4.84
CA LEU A 23 12.57 -2.96 -4.79
C LEU A 23 11.07 -3.21 -4.55
N ASN A 24 10.50 -4.23 -5.19
CA ASN A 24 9.10 -4.57 -5.00
C ASN A 24 8.81 -5.02 -3.56
N LEU A 25 9.63 -5.91 -2.99
CA LEU A 25 9.51 -6.33 -1.58
C LEU A 25 9.71 -5.17 -0.62
N PHE A 26 10.71 -4.33 -0.88
CA PHE A 26 10.99 -3.18 -0.03
C PHE A 26 9.81 -2.22 0.03
N PHE A 27 9.30 -1.77 -1.12
CA PHE A 27 8.19 -0.83 -1.15
C PHE A 27 6.86 -1.44 -0.70
N ALA A 28 6.60 -2.71 -1.01
CA ALA A 28 5.42 -3.41 -0.51
C ALA A 28 5.47 -3.59 1.01
N GLY A 29 6.64 -3.86 1.57
CA GLY A 29 6.85 -3.94 3.02
C GLY A 29 6.66 -2.58 3.70
N VAL A 30 7.16 -1.49 3.09
CA VAL A 30 6.93 -0.12 3.58
C VAL A 30 5.44 0.23 3.54
N LEU A 31 4.73 -0.11 2.45
CA LEU A 31 3.28 0.13 2.34
C LEU A 31 2.50 -0.66 3.40
N ALA A 32 2.78 -1.96 3.55
CA ALA A 32 2.12 -2.80 4.55
C ALA A 32 2.40 -2.34 5.98
N GLY A 33 3.64 -1.92 6.26
CA GLY A 33 4.05 -1.37 7.56
C GLY A 33 3.37 -0.04 7.88
N GLU A 34 3.27 0.87 6.91
CA GLU A 34 2.54 2.13 7.05
C GLU A 34 1.06 1.89 7.39
N GLU A 35 0.39 1.04 6.61
CA GLU A 35 -1.01 0.68 6.84
C GLU A 35 -1.22 0.03 8.23
N LEU A 36 -0.31 -0.84 8.65
CA LEU A 36 -0.37 -1.48 9.98
C LEU A 36 -0.27 -0.44 11.10
N VAL A 37 0.68 0.49 11.00
CA VAL A 37 0.90 1.55 12.01
C VAL A 37 -0.29 2.49 12.07
N ILE A 38 -0.85 2.89 10.94
CA ILE A 38 -2.04 3.75 10.92
C ILE A 38 -3.24 3.00 11.52
N CYS A 39 -3.49 1.77 11.08
CA CYS A 39 -4.66 1.00 11.49
C CYS A 39 -4.66 0.64 12.99
N TYR A 40 -3.56 0.17 13.53
CA TYR A 40 -3.49 -0.36 14.90
C TYR A 40 -2.77 0.55 15.89
N GLY A 41 -1.87 1.40 15.44
CA GLY A 41 -1.15 2.37 16.27
C GLY A 41 -1.88 3.70 16.34
N VAL A 42 -1.87 4.46 15.25
CA VAL A 42 -2.34 5.85 15.23
C VAL A 42 -3.85 5.94 15.51
N ARG A 43 -4.66 5.09 14.89
CA ARG A 43 -6.12 5.09 15.06
C ARG A 43 -6.54 4.95 16.52
N THR A 44 -5.92 4.05 17.26
CA THR A 44 -6.26 3.81 18.67
C THR A 44 -5.95 5.02 19.54
N VAL A 45 -4.83 5.70 19.29
CA VAL A 45 -4.45 6.94 19.99
C VAL A 45 -5.38 8.10 19.61
N VAL A 46 -5.76 8.21 18.34
CA VAL A 46 -6.67 9.26 17.87
C VAL A 46 -8.08 9.11 18.47
N ALA A 47 -8.53 7.86 18.67
CA ALA A 47 -9.89 7.56 19.16
C ALA A 47 -10.14 8.03 20.62
N VAL A 48 -9.09 8.15 21.43
CA VAL A 48 -9.21 8.58 22.84
C VAL A 48 -9.12 10.11 23.02
N LEU A 49 -8.86 10.84 21.93
CA LEU A 49 -8.79 12.30 21.97
C LEU A 49 -10.20 12.94 21.98
N ASP A 50 -10.30 14.11 22.60
CA ASP A 50 -11.48 14.96 22.48
C ASP A 50 -11.74 15.38 21.04
N GLN A 51 -12.98 15.78 20.74
CA GLN A 51 -13.44 16.12 19.38
C GLN A 51 -12.48 17.04 18.62
N ARG A 52 -12.11 18.18 19.22
CA ARG A 52 -11.29 19.20 18.56
C ARG A 52 -9.88 18.69 18.22
N PRO A 53 -9.07 18.17 19.15
CA PRO A 53 -7.75 17.63 18.83
C PRO A 53 -7.82 16.41 17.91
N GLN A 54 -8.86 15.58 18.01
CA GLN A 54 -9.07 14.46 17.12
C GLN A 54 -9.20 14.90 15.65
N ILE A 55 -10.02 15.90 15.35
CA ILE A 55 -10.22 16.43 14.00
C ILE A 55 -8.96 17.14 13.49
N GLN A 56 -8.29 17.93 14.33
CA GLN A 56 -7.04 18.60 13.98
C GLN A 56 -5.95 17.60 13.58
N LEU A 57 -5.81 16.51 14.35
CA LEU A 57 -4.83 15.47 14.05
C LEU A 57 -5.18 14.72 12.75
N ARG A 58 -6.47 14.42 12.51
CA ARG A 58 -6.92 13.82 11.23
C ARG A 58 -6.57 14.74 10.05
N HIS A 59 -6.80 16.05 10.15
CA HIS A 59 -6.41 17.00 9.12
C HIS A 59 -4.90 16.96 8.83
N ALA A 60 -4.08 16.94 9.89
CA ALA A 60 -2.63 16.89 9.74
C ALA A 60 -2.17 15.58 9.05
N LEU A 61 -2.71 14.43 9.48
CA LEU A 61 -2.42 13.12 8.88
C LEU A 61 -2.83 13.08 7.40
N ILE A 62 -4.07 13.45 7.07
CA ILE A 62 -4.56 13.46 5.69
C ILE A 62 -3.66 14.32 4.80
N ARG A 63 -3.29 15.53 5.24
CA ARG A 63 -2.41 16.43 4.47
C ARG A 63 -1.02 15.85 4.23
N LYS A 64 -0.46 15.11 5.20
CA LYS A 64 0.86 14.49 5.06
C LYS A 64 0.81 13.22 4.22
N LEU A 65 -0.17 12.35 4.48
CA LEU A 65 -0.23 11.03 3.87
C LEU A 65 -0.78 11.05 2.44
N ARG A 66 -1.55 12.06 2.05
CA ARG A 66 -2.15 12.16 0.70
C ARG A 66 -1.14 12.16 -0.46
N ALA A 67 0.12 12.50 -0.22
CA ALA A 67 1.18 12.45 -1.21
C ALA A 67 2.11 11.25 -0.97
N LEU A 68 2.44 10.97 0.29
CA LEU A 68 3.38 9.92 0.67
C LEU A 68 2.86 8.52 0.30
N VAL A 69 1.63 8.21 0.70
CA VAL A 69 1.05 6.86 0.49
C VAL A 69 0.88 6.53 -1.00
N PRO A 70 0.32 7.42 -1.84
CA PRO A 70 0.30 7.17 -3.29
C PRO A 70 1.69 7.02 -3.91
N ALA A 71 2.70 7.77 -3.44
CA ALA A 71 4.07 7.64 -3.95
C ALA A 71 4.64 6.24 -3.64
N ILE A 72 4.50 5.76 -2.40
CA ILE A 72 4.92 4.40 -2.01
C ILE A 72 4.19 3.35 -2.85
N PHE A 73 2.86 3.51 -3.00
CA PHE A 73 2.05 2.61 -3.82
C PHE A 73 2.51 2.56 -5.28
N ILE A 74 2.77 3.70 -5.92
CA ILE A 74 3.25 3.77 -7.31
C ILE A 74 4.59 3.03 -7.45
N LEU A 75 5.52 3.23 -6.52
CA LEU A 75 6.80 2.53 -6.52
C LEU A 75 6.62 1.02 -6.34
N THR A 76 5.70 0.59 -5.45
CA THR A 76 5.34 -0.82 -5.28
C THR A 76 4.76 -1.40 -6.58
N ALA A 77 3.85 -0.70 -7.22
CA ALA A 77 3.20 -1.17 -8.45
C ALA A 77 4.18 -1.25 -9.62
N LEU A 78 5.01 -0.22 -9.83
CA LEU A 78 6.00 -0.20 -10.92
C LEU A 78 7.06 -1.28 -10.75
N SER A 79 7.62 -1.43 -9.55
CA SER A 79 8.60 -2.49 -9.29
C SER A 79 7.99 -3.89 -9.37
N GLY A 80 6.71 -4.05 -8.97
CA GLY A 80 5.98 -5.30 -9.13
C GLY A 80 5.73 -5.67 -10.59
N LEU A 81 5.33 -4.71 -11.43
CA LEU A 81 5.17 -4.91 -12.87
C LEU A 81 6.51 -5.27 -13.52
N ALA A 82 7.60 -4.61 -13.14
CA ALA A 82 8.94 -4.93 -13.64
C ALA A 82 9.34 -6.35 -13.25
N ALA A 83 9.15 -6.77 -12.00
CA ALA A 83 9.45 -8.12 -11.55
C ALA A 83 8.60 -9.16 -12.30
N MET A 84 7.29 -8.92 -12.45
CA MET A 84 6.39 -9.83 -13.19
C MET A 84 6.75 -9.97 -14.68
N SER A 85 7.23 -8.89 -15.32
CA SER A 85 7.62 -8.94 -16.75
C SER A 85 8.88 -9.78 -17.00
N LEU A 86 9.69 -10.00 -15.96
CA LEU A 86 10.92 -10.80 -16.02
C LEU A 86 10.72 -12.23 -15.51
N ASP A 87 9.54 -12.53 -14.93
CA ASP A 87 9.19 -13.86 -14.46
C ASP A 87 8.66 -14.74 -15.61
N GLY A 88 8.96 -16.05 -15.51
CA GLY A 88 8.24 -17.07 -16.30
C GLY A 88 6.86 -17.38 -15.69
N THR A 89 6.18 -18.40 -16.26
CA THR A 89 4.82 -18.83 -15.84
C THR A 89 4.81 -19.80 -14.64
N GLY A 90 5.79 -19.72 -13.76
CA GLY A 90 5.97 -20.60 -12.60
C GLY A 90 5.05 -20.30 -11.40
N PRO A 91 5.20 -21.05 -10.29
CA PRO A 91 4.46 -20.81 -9.06
C PRO A 91 4.66 -19.41 -8.47
N GLY A 92 5.88 -18.85 -8.56
CA GLY A 92 6.19 -17.48 -8.13
C GLY A 92 5.36 -16.44 -8.87
N PHE A 93 5.18 -16.57 -10.19
CA PHE A 93 4.34 -15.69 -10.99
C PHE A 93 2.87 -15.68 -10.50
N ARG A 94 2.30 -16.85 -10.16
CA ARG A 94 0.92 -16.92 -9.65
C ARG A 94 0.76 -16.17 -8.32
N LEU A 95 1.74 -16.28 -7.43
CA LEU A 95 1.73 -15.57 -6.16
C LEU A 95 1.85 -14.05 -6.37
N ARG A 96 2.65 -13.59 -7.34
CA ARG A 96 2.71 -12.18 -7.72
C ARG A 96 1.38 -11.68 -8.29
N CYS A 97 0.68 -12.49 -9.06
CA CYS A 97 -0.68 -12.16 -9.54
C CYS A 97 -1.67 -12.00 -8.37
N LEU A 98 -1.62 -12.87 -7.36
CA LEU A 98 -2.44 -12.73 -6.15
C LEU A 98 -2.09 -11.49 -5.35
N ALA A 99 -0.81 -11.16 -5.23
CA ALA A 99 -0.35 -9.92 -4.62
C ALA A 99 -0.86 -8.69 -5.39
N ALA A 100 -0.76 -8.69 -6.72
CA ALA A 100 -1.27 -7.62 -7.56
C ALA A 100 -2.80 -7.44 -7.42
N LEU A 101 -3.55 -8.52 -7.30
CA LEU A 101 -4.99 -8.48 -7.02
C LEU A 101 -5.27 -7.82 -5.66
N GLY A 102 -4.52 -8.16 -4.61
CA GLY A 102 -4.64 -7.52 -3.29
C GLY A 102 -4.34 -6.02 -3.34
N LEU A 103 -3.30 -5.60 -4.09
CA LEU A 103 -3.00 -4.19 -4.32
C LEU A 103 -4.09 -3.48 -5.13
N LEU A 104 -4.72 -4.15 -6.08
CA LEU A 104 -5.87 -3.62 -6.81
C LEU A 104 -7.07 -3.39 -5.87
N ILE A 105 -7.37 -4.35 -5.00
CA ILE A 105 -8.41 -4.20 -3.96
C ILE A 105 -8.09 -3.01 -3.05
N TRP A 106 -6.83 -2.87 -2.64
CA TRP A 106 -6.37 -1.73 -1.84
C TRP A 106 -6.64 -0.38 -2.54
N VAL A 107 -6.32 -0.26 -3.85
CA VAL A 107 -6.59 0.95 -4.64
C VAL A 107 -8.08 1.24 -4.75
N VAL A 108 -8.90 0.24 -5.04
CA VAL A 108 -10.35 0.40 -5.17
C VAL A 108 -10.95 0.92 -3.86
N ILE A 109 -10.58 0.31 -2.71
CA ILE A 109 -11.02 0.78 -1.39
C ILE A 109 -10.52 2.20 -1.11
N THR A 110 -9.29 2.51 -1.52
CA THR A 110 -8.72 3.86 -1.35
C THR A 110 -9.52 4.90 -2.12
N LEU A 111 -9.71 4.69 -3.42
CA LEU A 111 -10.33 5.68 -4.30
C LEU A 111 -11.82 5.88 -4.01
N PHE A 112 -12.56 4.80 -3.74
CA PHE A 112 -14.01 4.84 -3.55
C PHE A 112 -14.44 4.86 -2.07
N GLY A 113 -13.56 4.46 -1.16
CA GLY A 113 -13.83 4.42 0.28
C GLY A 113 -13.20 5.58 1.04
N THR A 114 -11.88 5.62 1.14
CA THR A 114 -11.19 6.56 2.03
C THR A 114 -11.00 7.95 1.45
N VAL A 115 -10.70 8.10 0.16
CA VAL A 115 -10.47 9.41 -0.48
C VAL A 115 -11.68 10.34 -0.40
N PRO A 116 -12.93 9.91 -0.68
CA PRO A 116 -14.10 10.77 -0.53
C PRO A 116 -14.27 11.27 0.91
N ILE A 117 -14.12 10.38 1.91
CA ILE A 117 -14.24 10.74 3.31
C ILE A 117 -13.12 11.69 3.75
N ASN A 118 -11.89 11.47 3.27
CA ASN A 118 -10.77 12.36 3.54
C ASN A 118 -10.99 13.77 2.99
N LYS A 119 -11.57 13.90 1.78
CA LYS A 119 -11.92 15.19 1.19
C LYS A 119 -12.97 15.91 2.03
N ASP A 120 -14.01 15.21 2.46
CA ASP A 120 -15.05 15.76 3.30
C ASP A 120 -14.49 16.17 4.68
N THR A 121 -13.71 15.30 5.32
CA THR A 121 -13.06 15.58 6.61
C THR A 121 -12.27 16.88 6.59
N LEU A 122 -11.56 17.20 5.52
CA LEU A 122 -10.75 18.42 5.41
C LEU A 122 -11.59 19.72 5.40
N THR A 123 -12.90 19.63 5.18
CA THR A 123 -13.82 20.78 5.20
C THR A 123 -14.38 21.06 6.60
N TRP A 124 -14.24 20.12 7.55
CA TRP A 124 -14.84 20.26 8.88
C TRP A 124 -14.13 21.33 9.70
N ARG A 125 -14.94 22.06 10.50
CA ARG A 125 -14.40 22.94 11.54
C ARG A 125 -14.17 22.12 12.81
N PRO A 126 -12.96 22.11 13.39
CA PRO A 126 -12.68 21.34 14.60
C PRO A 126 -13.58 21.68 15.79
N GLU A 127 -14.04 22.94 15.87
CA GLU A 127 -14.92 23.44 16.92
C GLU A 127 -16.38 23.05 16.72
N ALA A 128 -16.79 22.88 15.46
CA ALA A 128 -18.19 22.62 15.09
C ALA A 128 -18.26 21.69 13.87
N PRO A 129 -17.87 20.40 14.01
CA PRO A 129 -18.00 19.44 12.92
C PRO A 129 -19.47 19.11 12.65
N PRO A 130 -19.79 18.57 11.46
CA PRO A 130 -21.16 18.16 11.14
C PRO A 130 -21.65 17.07 12.09
N ASN A 131 -22.93 17.03 12.41
CA ASN A 131 -23.51 16.10 13.40
C ASN A 131 -23.21 14.61 13.11
N HIS A 132 -23.01 14.26 11.85
CA HIS A 132 -22.75 12.88 11.40
C HIS A 132 -21.24 12.51 11.32
N TRP A 133 -20.33 13.37 11.77
CA TRP A 133 -18.88 13.17 11.64
C TRP A 133 -18.38 11.85 12.24
N ARG A 134 -18.94 11.42 13.38
CA ARG A 134 -18.56 10.14 14.03
C ARG A 134 -18.92 8.94 13.17
N GLY A 135 -20.06 8.98 12.48
CA GLY A 135 -20.46 7.93 11.54
C GLY A 135 -19.53 7.83 10.33
N LEU A 136 -19.07 8.98 9.81
CA LEU A 136 -18.07 9.01 8.73
C LEU A 136 -16.71 8.50 9.18
N VAL A 137 -16.28 8.84 10.39
CA VAL A 137 -15.05 8.30 10.99
C VAL A 137 -15.13 6.79 11.12
N SER A 138 -16.22 6.25 11.68
CA SER A 138 -16.41 4.80 11.81
C SER A 138 -16.45 4.07 10.46
N ARG A 139 -17.03 4.69 9.42
CA ARG A 139 -17.00 4.16 8.06
C ARG A 139 -15.59 4.17 7.48
N TRP A 140 -14.84 5.25 7.68
CA TRP A 140 -13.45 5.37 7.26
C TRP A 140 -12.59 4.29 7.92
N GLU A 141 -12.77 4.03 9.21
CA GLU A 141 -12.03 3.02 9.96
C GLU A 141 -12.24 1.59 9.42
N ARG A 142 -13.46 1.28 8.96
CA ARG A 142 -13.73 -0.01 8.31
C ARG A 142 -12.98 -0.17 6.99
N PHE A 143 -12.92 0.89 6.19
CA PHE A 143 -12.14 0.89 4.95
C PHE A 143 -10.63 0.80 5.23
N ASP A 144 -10.17 1.48 6.27
CA ASP A 144 -8.77 1.45 6.69
C ASP A 144 -8.32 0.04 7.12
N ILE A 145 -9.15 -0.67 7.90
CA ILE A 145 -8.91 -2.08 8.24
C ILE A 145 -8.82 -2.96 6.99
N ALA A 146 -9.77 -2.80 6.06
CA ALA A 146 -9.78 -3.60 4.83
C ALA A 146 -8.54 -3.33 3.96
N ARG A 147 -8.11 -2.07 3.86
CA ARG A 147 -6.87 -1.67 3.17
C ARG A 147 -5.63 -2.28 3.84
N CYS A 148 -5.54 -2.17 5.15
CA CYS A 148 -4.44 -2.72 5.93
C CYS A 148 -4.25 -4.21 5.64
N TRP A 149 -5.32 -5.00 5.72
CA TRP A 149 -5.24 -6.42 5.41
C TRP A 149 -4.95 -6.72 3.94
N ALA A 150 -5.48 -5.94 3.01
CA ALA A 150 -5.16 -6.08 1.59
C ALA A 150 -3.65 -5.87 1.33
N ALA A 151 -3.03 -4.86 1.96
CA ALA A 151 -1.60 -4.60 1.83
C ALA A 151 -0.75 -5.71 2.49
N ILE A 152 -1.11 -6.16 3.70
CA ILE A 152 -0.39 -7.22 4.42
C ILE A 152 -0.43 -8.54 3.66
N ILE A 153 -1.61 -8.94 3.17
CA ILE A 153 -1.78 -10.18 2.40
C ILE A 153 -1.01 -10.10 1.08
N SER A 154 -1.03 -8.94 0.40
CA SER A 154 -0.24 -8.73 -0.82
C SER A 154 1.25 -8.88 -0.54
N PHE A 155 1.75 -8.26 0.53
CA PHE A 155 3.15 -8.38 0.93
C PHE A 155 3.53 -9.83 1.27
N ALA A 156 2.67 -10.58 1.99
CA ALA A 156 2.90 -11.99 2.29
C ALA A 156 3.00 -12.85 1.02
N PHE A 157 2.15 -12.62 0.01
CA PHE A 157 2.27 -13.31 -1.27
C PHE A 157 3.56 -12.97 -2.02
N LEU A 158 4.03 -11.72 -1.95
CA LEU A 158 5.31 -11.33 -2.56
C LEU A 158 6.50 -12.01 -1.89
N VAL A 159 6.51 -12.08 -0.55
CA VAL A 159 7.54 -12.80 0.20
C VAL A 159 7.54 -14.29 -0.17
N ALA A 160 6.36 -14.91 -0.23
CA ALA A 160 6.22 -16.31 -0.63
C ALA A 160 6.67 -16.55 -2.09
N ALA A 161 6.42 -15.59 -3.00
CA ALA A 161 6.83 -15.68 -4.40
C ALA A 161 8.35 -15.78 -4.55
N VAL A 162 9.12 -14.99 -3.78
CA VAL A 162 10.59 -15.02 -3.80
C VAL A 162 11.13 -16.36 -3.29
N GLY A 163 10.48 -16.99 -2.31
CA GLY A 163 10.88 -18.31 -1.80
C GLY A 163 10.61 -19.48 -2.75
N MET A 164 9.94 -19.23 -3.90
CA MET A 164 9.57 -20.26 -4.88
C MET A 164 10.35 -20.17 -6.21
N VAL A 165 11.36 -19.32 -6.27
CA VAL A 165 12.22 -19.10 -7.45
C VAL A 165 13.44 -20.06 -7.49
#